data_c364c015f30bb7d02f05e2bfe887f651
#
_entry.id   c364c015f30bb7d02f05e2bfe887f651
#
_cell.length_a   1.000
_cell.length_b   1.000
_cell.length_c   1.000
_cell.angle_alpha   90.00
_cell.angle_beta   90.00
_cell.angle_gamma   90.00
#
_symmetry.space_group_name_H-M   'P 1'
#
loop_
_entity.id
_entity.type
_entity.pdbx_description
1 polymer ?
#
loop_
_entity_poly.entity_id
_entity_poly.type
_entity_poly.pdbx_seq_one_letter_code
_entity_poly.pdbx_strand_id
1 'polypeptide(L)'
;MQAPPHSVQDALLNAKQLLAQGKLDEAERIYAALRTSNNEEARTEATFQLAHIRLRQGRPKQAIPLFLEILNRRPDLVRVRLDLARAYFLDKNYEDATFQFELVKGGSLPPAVLANVDVFLDTIRRQKNWTLHFALSPVSDSNINQASGESEECLNFSDLLLCRPIQKKSSGLGLSGNVAVDYFWRFHQDWGLRTSMGFYGTAYEDSAFDDYILYFALGPRYLWDRGEASLQPTFVKRWIGQKQYNEEYGLRFDARQTYKRLILSVGGSLAEHSYENAYVDSVLKGQTWSAQIQPRYILTDRTFIQAGLRFLREDTNVRSFANDNWRYSLGAYHAFPFGIALFVEGSLTDTQYKDSQWYITRDNRIDVTTRKDTTWNFYTSLSSNKFERYNLTPMIEYSYTKRASDIWTREYERHRVNGMLNFKF
;
A
#
# COMPACT_ATOMS: atom_id res chain seq x y z
N MET A 1 5.26 56.72 5.06
CA MET A 1 6.39 55.83 4.76
C MET A 1 6.90 55.24 6.08
N GLN A 2 6.61 54.02 6.40
CA GLN A 2 7.21 53.33 7.54
C GLN A 2 8.68 53.01 7.19
N ALA A 3 9.62 53.28 8.08
CA ALA A 3 11.02 52.90 7.92
C ALA A 3 11.13 51.40 7.70
N PRO A 4 12.10 50.87 6.92
CA PRO A 4 12.28 49.45 6.73
C PRO A 4 12.55 48.78 8.08
N PRO A 5 11.97 47.61 8.35
CA PRO A 5 12.18 46.93 9.64
C PRO A 5 13.66 46.69 9.86
N HIS A 6 14.18 47.20 10.96
CA HIS A 6 15.61 47.15 11.27
C HIS A 6 16.08 45.76 11.74
N SER A 7 15.16 44.82 12.01
CA SER A 7 15.47 43.46 12.39
C SER A 7 14.44 42.46 11.81
N VAL A 8 14.85 41.21 11.68
CA VAL A 8 13.95 40.09 11.31
C VAL A 8 12.80 39.95 12.31
N GLN A 9 13.03 40.27 13.59
CA GLN A 9 12.01 40.20 14.62
C GLN A 9 10.97 41.30 14.46
N ASP A 10 11.40 42.54 14.13
CA ASP A 10 10.48 43.66 13.87
C ASP A 10 9.58 43.39 12.65
N ALA A 11 10.15 42.77 11.61
CA ALA A 11 9.41 42.36 10.44
C ALA A 11 8.34 41.29 10.76
N LEU A 12 8.68 40.29 11.59
CA LEU A 12 7.72 39.29 12.07
C LEU A 12 6.60 39.90 12.90
N LEU A 13 6.95 40.84 13.81
CA LEU A 13 5.97 41.52 14.67
C LEU A 13 5.02 42.36 13.82
N ASN A 14 5.54 43.14 12.86
CA ASN A 14 4.76 43.93 11.95
C ASN A 14 3.80 43.04 11.12
N ALA A 15 4.28 41.95 10.56
CA ALA A 15 3.46 41.01 9.81
C ALA A 15 2.33 40.40 10.68
N LYS A 16 2.60 40.07 11.94
CA LYS A 16 1.57 39.61 12.91
C LYS A 16 0.52 40.66 13.22
N GLN A 17 0.93 41.93 13.37
CA GLN A 17 -0.01 43.06 13.57
C GLN A 17 -0.92 43.26 12.33
N LEU A 18 -0.35 43.21 11.13
CA LEU A 18 -1.13 43.29 9.89
C LEU A 18 -2.12 42.15 9.75
N LEU A 19 -1.75 40.91 10.12
CA LEU A 19 -2.68 39.79 10.16
C LEU A 19 -3.83 39.98 11.16
N ALA A 20 -3.53 40.54 12.33
CA ALA A 20 -4.55 40.89 13.34
C ALA A 20 -5.52 41.97 12.86
N GLN A 21 -5.04 42.90 12.01
CA GLN A 21 -5.85 43.95 11.36
C GLN A 21 -6.61 43.46 10.12
N GLY A 22 -6.46 42.20 9.73
CA GLY A 22 -7.09 41.64 8.52
C GLY A 22 -6.42 42.03 7.19
N LYS A 23 -5.26 42.70 7.24
CA LYS A 23 -4.49 43.15 6.07
C LYS A 23 -3.66 42.02 5.50
N LEU A 24 -4.35 41.03 4.92
CA LEU A 24 -3.71 39.76 4.48
C LEU A 24 -2.62 39.96 3.44
N ASP A 25 -2.85 40.83 2.44
CA ASP A 25 -1.90 41.02 1.33
C ASP A 25 -0.62 41.75 1.76
N GLU A 26 -0.71 42.68 2.72
CA GLU A 26 0.46 43.34 3.28
C GLU A 26 1.28 42.37 4.13
N ALA A 27 0.62 41.59 4.99
CA ALA A 27 1.27 40.56 5.79
C ALA A 27 1.92 39.50 4.90
N GLU A 28 1.26 39.06 3.84
CA GLU A 28 1.77 38.10 2.87
C GLU A 28 3.10 38.55 2.24
N ARG A 29 3.21 39.79 1.84
CA ARG A 29 4.47 40.32 1.26
C ARG A 29 5.63 40.25 2.24
N ILE A 30 5.41 40.58 3.51
CA ILE A 30 6.44 40.53 4.53
C ILE A 30 6.84 39.09 4.81
N TYR A 31 5.88 38.16 4.98
CA TYR A 31 6.20 36.75 5.20
C TYR A 31 6.89 36.11 3.99
N ALA A 32 6.50 36.48 2.75
CA ALA A 32 7.16 36.01 1.53
C ALA A 32 8.64 36.44 1.48
N ALA A 33 8.96 37.68 1.89
CA ALA A 33 10.34 38.15 2.00
C ALA A 33 11.13 37.42 3.10
N LEU A 34 10.51 37.15 4.25
CA LEU A 34 11.13 36.44 5.38
C LEU A 34 11.44 34.98 5.10
N ARG A 35 10.79 34.34 4.12
CA ARG A 35 11.12 32.97 3.68
C ARG A 35 12.54 32.83 3.13
N THR A 36 13.16 33.89 2.65
CA THR A 36 14.56 33.90 2.17
C THR A 36 15.56 34.27 3.25
N SER A 37 15.11 34.49 4.49
CA SER A 37 15.97 34.83 5.62
C SER A 37 16.95 33.71 5.94
N ASN A 38 18.18 34.07 6.33
CA ASN A 38 19.18 33.14 6.86
C ASN A 38 18.81 32.62 8.28
N ASN A 39 17.91 33.31 8.98
CA ASN A 39 17.39 32.84 10.27
C ASN A 39 16.35 31.73 10.03
N GLU A 40 16.67 30.50 10.45
CA GLU A 40 15.84 29.32 10.24
C GLU A 40 14.50 29.41 10.96
N GLU A 41 14.47 29.97 12.18
CA GLU A 41 13.24 30.13 12.95
C GLU A 41 12.29 31.13 12.27
N ALA A 42 12.81 32.27 11.85
CA ALA A 42 12.04 33.28 11.13
C ALA A 42 11.51 32.77 9.80
N ARG A 43 12.33 32.01 9.08
CA ARG A 43 11.93 31.35 7.83
C ARG A 43 10.81 30.33 8.06
N THR A 44 10.93 29.51 9.11
CA THR A 44 9.91 28.51 9.48
C THR A 44 8.59 29.19 9.85
N GLU A 45 8.65 30.20 10.72
CA GLU A 45 7.47 30.98 11.14
C GLU A 45 6.82 31.68 9.94
N ALA A 46 7.62 32.34 9.10
CA ALA A 46 7.11 33.02 7.90
C ALA A 46 6.43 32.05 6.93
N THR A 47 7.02 30.88 6.67
CA THR A 47 6.44 29.84 5.81
C THR A 47 5.14 29.31 6.41
N PHE A 48 5.10 29.10 7.74
CA PHE A 48 3.91 28.66 8.46
C PHE A 48 2.76 29.65 8.36
N GLN A 49 3.02 30.94 8.61
CA GLN A 49 2.02 31.99 8.54
C GLN A 49 1.52 32.19 7.11
N LEU A 50 2.41 32.10 6.12
CA LEU A 50 2.03 32.16 4.71
C LEU A 50 1.08 31.02 4.33
N ALA A 51 1.35 29.79 4.80
CA ALA A 51 0.45 28.66 4.58
C ALA A 51 -0.95 28.93 5.19
N HIS A 52 -1.01 29.49 6.41
CA HIS A 52 -2.27 29.89 7.03
C HIS A 52 -3.01 31.00 6.28
N ILE A 53 -2.29 31.97 5.72
CA ILE A 53 -2.90 32.98 4.83
C ILE A 53 -3.55 32.30 3.63
N ARG A 54 -2.87 31.35 2.99
CA ARG A 54 -3.43 30.59 1.87
C ARG A 54 -4.69 29.83 2.25
N LEU A 55 -4.72 29.20 3.43
CA LEU A 55 -5.93 28.53 3.93
C LEU A 55 -7.08 29.53 4.17
N ARG A 56 -6.81 30.68 4.76
CA ARG A 56 -7.83 31.75 4.93
C ARG A 56 -8.37 32.30 3.62
N GLN A 57 -7.56 32.34 2.58
CA GLN A 57 -7.93 32.73 1.22
C GLN A 57 -8.69 31.61 0.46
N GLY A 58 -8.97 30.44 1.07
CA GLY A 58 -9.61 29.31 0.41
C GLY A 58 -8.72 28.60 -0.62
N ARG A 59 -7.40 28.68 -0.47
CA ARG A 59 -6.39 28.11 -1.40
C ARG A 59 -5.58 26.98 -0.77
N PRO A 60 -6.22 25.87 -0.34
CA PRO A 60 -5.53 24.77 0.37
C PRO A 60 -4.41 24.15 -0.47
N LYS A 61 -4.57 23.99 -1.79
CA LYS A 61 -3.53 23.50 -2.70
C LYS A 61 -2.23 24.29 -2.65
N GLN A 62 -2.30 25.59 -2.35
CA GLN A 62 -1.11 26.43 -2.21
C GLN A 62 -0.51 26.37 -0.80
N ALA A 63 -1.29 25.99 0.21
CA ALA A 63 -0.81 25.82 1.59
C ALA A 63 -0.05 24.50 1.79
N ILE A 64 -0.48 23.41 1.16
CA ILE A 64 0.10 22.06 1.29
C ILE A 64 1.63 22.07 1.06
N PRO A 65 2.17 22.58 -0.07
CA PRO A 65 3.62 22.58 -0.30
C PRO A 65 4.40 23.41 0.73
N LEU A 66 3.79 24.44 1.33
CA LEU A 66 4.42 25.24 2.37
C LEU A 66 4.55 24.46 3.69
N PHE A 67 3.50 23.75 4.10
CA PHE A 67 3.59 22.86 5.27
C PHE A 67 4.57 21.70 5.03
N LEU A 68 4.59 21.12 3.83
CA LEU A 68 5.56 20.09 3.46
C LEU A 68 6.99 20.62 3.49
N GLU A 69 7.24 21.85 3.03
CA GLU A 69 8.55 22.50 3.10
C GLU A 69 9.08 22.57 4.54
N ILE A 70 8.20 22.92 5.50
CA ILE A 70 8.55 22.95 6.93
C ILE A 70 8.85 21.54 7.41
N LEU A 71 7.96 20.58 7.18
CA LEU A 71 8.10 19.21 7.67
C LEU A 71 9.29 18.47 7.04
N ASN A 72 9.70 18.84 5.84
CA ASN A 72 10.89 18.28 5.20
C ASN A 72 12.19 18.71 5.89
N ARG A 73 12.19 19.83 6.61
CA ARG A 73 13.30 20.29 7.44
C ARG A 73 13.13 19.87 8.90
N ARG A 74 11.93 20.01 9.42
CA ARG A 74 11.55 19.80 10.82
C ARG A 74 10.36 18.81 10.89
N PRO A 75 10.59 17.53 10.68
CA PRO A 75 9.52 16.52 10.66
C PRO A 75 8.90 16.28 12.05
N ASP A 76 9.51 16.79 13.13
CA ASP A 76 9.08 16.72 14.52
C ASP A 76 7.96 17.72 14.87
N LEU A 77 7.62 18.65 14.00
CA LEU A 77 6.62 19.67 14.28
C LEU A 77 5.18 19.13 14.11
N VAL A 78 4.70 18.44 15.14
CA VAL A 78 3.36 17.80 15.18
C VAL A 78 2.23 18.78 14.83
N ARG A 79 2.33 20.06 15.26
CA ARG A 79 1.34 21.09 14.94
C ARG A 79 1.29 21.36 13.42
N VAL A 80 2.44 21.47 12.77
CA VAL A 80 2.51 21.70 11.32
C VAL A 80 1.90 20.51 10.57
N ARG A 81 2.13 19.28 11.05
CA ARG A 81 1.51 18.06 10.49
C ARG A 81 0.00 18.07 10.65
N LEU A 82 -0.52 18.54 11.77
CA LEU A 82 -1.96 18.70 11.98
C LEU A 82 -2.57 19.71 11.00
N ASP A 83 -1.89 20.85 10.79
CA ASP A 83 -2.33 21.88 9.85
C ASP A 83 -2.21 21.40 8.37
N LEU A 84 -1.20 20.57 8.06
CA LEU A 84 -1.09 19.86 6.77
C LEU A 84 -2.27 18.92 6.57
N ALA A 85 -2.61 18.10 7.57
CA ALA A 85 -3.77 17.20 7.50
C ALA A 85 -5.07 17.96 7.23
N ARG A 86 -5.24 19.11 7.91
CA ARG A 86 -6.37 20.01 7.68
C ARG A 86 -6.36 20.62 6.28
N ALA A 87 -5.19 20.98 5.75
CA ALA A 87 -5.07 21.51 4.38
C ALA A 87 -5.49 20.47 3.34
N TYR A 88 -5.05 19.22 3.48
CA TYR A 88 -5.50 18.10 2.65
C TYR A 88 -7.03 17.88 2.76
N PHE A 89 -7.58 17.94 3.97
CA PHE A 89 -9.02 17.82 4.18
C PHE A 89 -9.80 18.90 3.42
N LEU A 90 -9.36 20.16 3.51
CA LEU A 90 -9.98 21.28 2.81
C LEU A 90 -9.82 21.18 1.27
N ASP A 91 -8.75 20.55 0.80
CA ASP A 91 -8.52 20.25 -0.61
C ASP A 91 -9.29 19.01 -1.10
N LYS A 92 -10.02 18.34 -0.21
CA LYS A 92 -10.73 17.08 -0.44
C LYS A 92 -9.81 15.89 -0.78
N ASN A 93 -8.51 16.02 -0.58
CA ASN A 93 -7.57 14.92 -0.64
C ASN A 93 -7.69 14.10 0.67
N TYR A 94 -8.74 13.30 0.75
CA TYR A 94 -9.12 12.58 1.96
C TYR A 94 -8.14 11.46 2.34
N GLU A 95 -7.39 10.91 1.40
CA GLU A 95 -6.40 9.87 1.67
C GLU A 95 -5.22 10.42 2.44
N ASP A 96 -4.60 11.48 1.92
CA ASP A 96 -3.48 12.10 2.60
C ASP A 96 -3.92 12.77 3.90
N ALA A 97 -5.12 13.37 3.93
CA ALA A 97 -5.70 13.88 5.17
C ALA A 97 -5.81 12.79 6.25
N THR A 98 -6.39 11.63 5.90
CA THR A 98 -6.52 10.49 6.82
C THR A 98 -5.15 10.02 7.30
N PHE A 99 -4.21 9.84 6.39
CA PHE A 99 -2.85 9.38 6.73
C PHE A 99 -2.14 10.33 7.70
N GLN A 100 -2.18 11.65 7.43
CA GLN A 100 -1.57 12.64 8.31
C GLN A 100 -2.29 12.74 9.67
N PHE A 101 -3.64 12.70 9.69
CA PHE A 101 -4.41 12.67 10.94
C PHE A 101 -4.15 11.42 11.77
N GLU A 102 -3.95 10.26 11.16
CA GLU A 102 -3.57 9.05 11.88
C GLU A 102 -2.17 9.18 12.51
N LEU A 103 -1.19 9.70 11.77
CA LEU A 103 0.16 9.91 12.27
C LEU A 103 0.22 10.89 13.45
N VAL A 104 -0.52 12.00 13.42
CA VAL A 104 -0.49 12.98 14.53
C VAL A 104 -0.95 12.39 15.86
N LYS A 105 -1.72 11.30 15.87
CA LYS A 105 -2.09 10.58 17.08
C LYS A 105 -0.88 10.00 17.84
N GLY A 106 0.24 9.78 17.15
CA GLY A 106 1.51 9.37 17.73
C GLY A 106 2.26 10.48 18.46
N GLY A 107 1.91 11.76 18.20
CA GLY A 107 2.52 12.91 18.84
C GLY A 107 1.97 13.23 20.22
N SER A 108 2.59 14.20 20.89
CA SER A 108 2.12 14.73 22.17
C SER A 108 1.14 15.87 21.91
N LEU A 109 -0.15 15.54 21.83
CA LEU A 109 -1.24 16.51 21.63
C LEU A 109 -2.19 16.52 22.84
N PRO A 110 -2.77 17.69 23.18
CA PRO A 110 -3.82 17.77 24.20
C PRO A 110 -5.02 16.87 23.85
N PRO A 111 -5.72 16.28 24.85
CA PRO A 111 -6.87 15.41 24.62
C PRO A 111 -7.98 16.06 23.74
N ALA A 112 -8.22 17.36 23.91
CA ALA A 112 -9.20 18.09 23.10
C ALA A 112 -8.80 18.14 21.62
N VAL A 113 -7.51 18.26 21.30
CA VAL A 113 -7.02 18.25 19.92
C VAL A 113 -7.14 16.85 19.32
N LEU A 114 -6.84 15.80 20.11
CA LEU A 114 -7.03 14.41 19.66
C LEU A 114 -8.50 14.09 19.39
N ALA A 115 -9.43 14.61 20.23
CA ALA A 115 -10.87 14.48 19.95
C ALA A 115 -11.26 15.14 18.62
N ASN A 116 -10.73 16.33 18.33
CA ASN A 116 -10.96 16.98 17.03
C ASN A 116 -10.38 16.18 15.86
N VAL A 117 -9.22 15.54 16.02
CA VAL A 117 -8.65 14.65 15.00
C VAL A 117 -9.61 13.48 14.73
N ASP A 118 -10.19 12.88 15.76
CA ASP A 118 -11.19 11.81 15.59
C ASP A 118 -12.43 12.29 14.84
N VAL A 119 -12.90 13.51 15.12
CA VAL A 119 -14.01 14.13 14.37
C VAL A 119 -13.67 14.32 12.89
N PHE A 120 -12.46 14.79 12.56
CA PHE A 120 -12.03 14.90 11.16
C PHE A 120 -11.98 13.55 10.47
N LEU A 121 -11.39 12.53 11.12
CA LEU A 121 -11.34 11.17 10.57
C LEU A 121 -12.72 10.57 10.32
N ASP A 122 -13.66 10.79 11.24
CA ASP A 122 -15.06 10.36 11.07
C ASP A 122 -15.75 11.13 9.93
N THR A 123 -15.55 12.44 9.86
CA THR A 123 -16.06 13.29 8.80
C THR A 123 -15.56 12.81 7.43
N ILE A 124 -14.27 12.52 7.30
CA ILE A 124 -13.70 11.98 6.06
C ILE A 124 -14.39 10.68 5.66
N ARG A 125 -14.52 9.71 6.57
CA ARG A 125 -15.20 8.43 6.29
C ARG A 125 -16.63 8.63 5.81
N ARG A 126 -17.31 9.64 6.36
CA ARG A 126 -18.69 9.98 5.99
C ARG A 126 -18.78 10.80 4.71
N GLN A 127 -17.79 11.58 4.34
CA GLN A 127 -17.82 12.43 3.14
C GLN A 127 -17.18 11.76 1.92
N LYS A 128 -16.20 10.87 2.12
CA LYS A 128 -15.50 10.21 1.02
C LYS A 128 -16.40 9.18 0.35
N ASN A 129 -16.83 9.50 -0.87
CA ASN A 129 -17.69 8.60 -1.65
C ASN A 129 -16.93 7.80 -2.69
N TRP A 130 -15.75 8.26 -3.13
CA TRP A 130 -14.96 7.57 -4.15
C TRP A 130 -13.47 7.65 -3.86
N THR A 131 -12.76 6.71 -4.42
CA THR A 131 -11.30 6.63 -4.40
C THR A 131 -10.86 6.12 -5.76
N LEU A 132 -9.89 6.79 -6.38
CA LEU A 132 -9.24 6.33 -7.60
C LEU A 132 -7.75 6.16 -7.32
N HIS A 133 -7.27 4.95 -7.56
CA HIS A 133 -5.84 4.65 -7.56
C HIS A 133 -5.38 4.40 -8.99
N PHE A 134 -4.36 5.11 -9.39
CA PHE A 134 -3.68 4.88 -10.65
C PHE A 134 -2.17 4.86 -10.41
N ALA A 135 -1.51 3.81 -10.86
CA ALA A 135 -0.06 3.73 -10.83
C ALA A 135 0.48 3.06 -12.08
N LEU A 136 1.64 3.52 -12.53
CA LEU A 136 2.41 2.95 -13.61
C LEU A 136 3.85 2.77 -13.15
N SER A 137 4.46 1.63 -13.50
CA SER A 137 5.77 1.24 -12.96
C SER A 137 6.55 0.39 -13.95
N PRO A 138 7.71 0.84 -14.44
CA PRO A 138 8.67 -0.08 -15.01
C PRO A 138 9.12 -1.10 -13.95
N VAL A 139 9.26 -2.34 -14.35
CA VAL A 139 9.56 -3.50 -13.50
C VAL A 139 10.78 -4.22 -14.05
N SER A 140 11.72 -4.52 -13.17
CA SER A 140 12.79 -5.48 -13.43
C SER A 140 12.58 -6.69 -12.51
N ASP A 141 12.54 -7.88 -13.10
CA ASP A 141 12.23 -9.12 -12.41
C ASP A 141 13.26 -10.20 -12.75
N SER A 142 13.90 -10.74 -11.74
CA SER A 142 14.98 -11.72 -11.90
C SER A 142 14.48 -13.17 -12.10
N ASN A 143 13.18 -13.41 -11.88
CA ASN A 143 12.60 -14.76 -11.95
C ASN A 143 11.08 -14.68 -12.14
N ILE A 144 10.66 -14.33 -13.36
CA ILE A 144 9.26 -14.08 -13.70
C ILE A 144 8.40 -15.34 -13.47
N ASN A 145 8.94 -16.50 -13.88
CA ASN A 145 8.25 -17.79 -13.82
C ASN A 145 8.42 -18.55 -12.50
N GLN A 146 9.13 -17.98 -11.52
CA GLN A 146 9.37 -18.57 -10.21
C GLN A 146 9.96 -19.99 -10.29
N ALA A 147 10.85 -20.22 -11.26
CA ALA A 147 11.50 -21.49 -11.48
C ALA A 147 12.74 -21.68 -10.58
N SER A 148 13.13 -22.92 -10.33
CA SER A 148 14.21 -23.28 -9.43
C SER A 148 15.61 -22.85 -9.87
N GLY A 149 15.79 -22.55 -11.13
CA GLY A 149 17.11 -22.21 -11.68
C GLY A 149 17.82 -23.37 -12.36
N GLU A 150 17.40 -24.59 -12.12
CA GLU A 150 17.84 -25.76 -12.86
C GLU A 150 17.13 -25.85 -14.21
N SER A 151 17.74 -26.52 -15.19
CA SER A 151 17.20 -26.63 -16.52
C SER A 151 16.64 -28.02 -16.87
N GLU A 152 17.00 -29.03 -16.07
CA GLU A 152 16.58 -30.40 -16.29
C GLU A 152 16.41 -31.16 -14.96
N GLU A 153 15.60 -32.19 -15.01
CA GLU A 153 15.38 -33.14 -13.93
C GLU A 153 15.66 -34.54 -14.46
N CYS A 154 16.54 -35.27 -13.78
CA CYS A 154 17.03 -36.54 -14.27
C CYS A 154 16.63 -37.68 -13.32
N LEU A 155 16.33 -38.85 -13.87
CA LEU A 155 16.01 -40.09 -13.16
C LEU A 155 16.99 -41.18 -13.56
N ASN A 156 17.61 -41.84 -12.56
CA ASN A 156 18.39 -43.04 -12.75
C ASN A 156 17.48 -44.25 -12.88
N PHE A 157 17.52 -44.87 -14.06
CA PHE A 157 16.80 -46.12 -14.33
C PHE A 157 17.83 -47.21 -14.69
N SER A 158 18.21 -48.01 -13.71
CA SER A 158 19.34 -48.97 -13.82
C SER A 158 20.64 -48.22 -14.18
N ASP A 159 21.23 -48.51 -15.33
CA ASP A 159 22.46 -47.88 -15.81
C ASP A 159 22.19 -46.68 -16.79
N LEU A 160 20.94 -46.30 -16.97
CA LEU A 160 20.51 -45.25 -17.88
C LEU A 160 20.03 -44.00 -17.10
N LEU A 161 20.63 -42.85 -17.39
CA LEU A 161 20.17 -41.56 -16.88
C LEU A 161 19.16 -40.97 -17.87
N LEU A 162 17.90 -40.86 -17.47
CA LEU A 162 16.82 -40.26 -18.23
C LEU A 162 16.57 -38.84 -17.72
N CYS A 163 16.87 -37.83 -18.53
CA CYS A 163 16.65 -36.44 -18.21
C CYS A 163 15.47 -35.86 -18.99
N ARG A 164 14.65 -35.04 -18.31
CA ARG A 164 13.62 -34.22 -18.95
C ARG A 164 13.89 -32.74 -18.69
N PRO A 165 13.67 -31.89 -19.68
CA PRO A 165 13.79 -30.44 -19.43
C PRO A 165 12.69 -29.99 -18.46
N ILE A 166 13.08 -29.10 -17.54
CA ILE A 166 12.15 -28.36 -16.70
C ILE A 166 12.23 -26.86 -17.04
N GLN A 167 11.26 -26.11 -16.57
CA GLN A 167 11.18 -24.70 -16.89
C GLN A 167 12.37 -23.95 -16.28
N LYS A 168 13.24 -23.42 -17.14
CA LYS A 168 14.40 -22.62 -16.75
C LYS A 168 13.96 -21.27 -16.17
N LYS A 169 14.69 -20.77 -15.19
CA LYS A 169 14.53 -19.43 -14.64
C LYS A 169 14.58 -18.39 -15.76
N SER A 170 13.57 -17.52 -15.82
CA SER A 170 13.45 -16.43 -16.78
C SER A 170 13.45 -15.10 -16.06
N SER A 171 14.27 -14.17 -16.53
CA SER A 171 14.27 -12.78 -16.06
C SER A 171 13.81 -11.86 -17.18
N GLY A 172 13.29 -10.68 -16.85
CA GLY A 172 12.90 -9.71 -17.84
C GLY A 172 12.52 -8.36 -17.28
N LEU A 173 12.41 -7.43 -18.19
CA LEU A 173 11.85 -6.11 -17.94
C LEU A 173 10.37 -6.13 -18.32
N GLY A 174 9.61 -5.26 -17.69
CA GLY A 174 8.18 -5.13 -17.96
C GLY A 174 7.64 -3.78 -17.53
N LEU A 175 6.38 -3.57 -17.87
CA LEU A 175 5.59 -2.42 -17.44
C LEU A 175 4.42 -2.94 -16.61
N SER A 176 4.38 -2.56 -15.33
CA SER A 176 3.27 -2.86 -14.42
C SER A 176 2.36 -1.65 -14.31
N GLY A 177 1.05 -1.89 -14.27
CA GLY A 177 0.07 -0.84 -14.07
C GLY A 177 -1.10 -1.31 -13.23
N ASN A 178 -1.71 -0.36 -12.51
CA ASN A 178 -2.99 -0.61 -11.86
C ASN A 178 -3.93 0.59 -12.02
N VAL A 179 -5.21 0.27 -12.12
CA VAL A 179 -6.32 1.22 -11.97
C VAL A 179 -7.31 0.58 -11.03
N ALA A 180 -7.64 1.25 -9.94
CA ALA A 180 -8.65 0.77 -9.02
C ALA A 180 -9.58 1.90 -8.59
N VAL A 181 -10.86 1.62 -8.56
CA VAL A 181 -11.92 2.55 -8.17
C VAL A 181 -12.75 1.92 -7.07
N ASP A 182 -12.91 2.64 -5.98
CA ASP A 182 -13.90 2.34 -4.96
C ASP A 182 -14.97 3.45 -4.98
N TYR A 183 -16.24 3.07 -5.01
CA TYR A 183 -17.35 4.00 -4.92
C TYR A 183 -18.33 3.56 -3.84
N PHE A 184 -18.75 4.52 -3.00
CA PHE A 184 -19.70 4.31 -1.92
C PHE A 184 -21.03 5.03 -2.19
N TRP A 185 -22.02 4.25 -2.58
CA TRP A 185 -23.42 4.69 -2.76
C TRP A 185 -24.08 4.80 -1.39
N ARG A 186 -24.20 6.00 -0.88
CA ARG A 186 -24.75 6.25 0.45
C ARG A 186 -26.27 6.35 0.38
N PHE A 187 -26.98 5.51 1.11
CA PHE A 187 -28.44 5.56 1.24
C PHE A 187 -28.88 6.12 2.58
N HIS A 188 -28.04 5.98 3.62
CA HIS A 188 -28.27 6.45 4.98
C HIS A 188 -26.95 6.97 5.57
N GLN A 189 -27.00 7.64 6.74
CA GLN A 189 -25.79 8.18 7.37
C GLN A 189 -24.70 7.13 7.60
N ASP A 190 -25.11 5.91 7.97
CA ASP A 190 -24.20 4.82 8.35
C ASP A 190 -24.18 3.66 7.35
N TRP A 191 -25.10 3.62 6.37
CA TRP A 191 -25.27 2.51 5.43
C TRP A 191 -25.17 2.93 3.98
N GLY A 192 -24.68 2.03 3.18
CA GLY A 192 -24.67 2.15 1.73
C GLY A 192 -24.13 0.91 1.05
N LEU A 193 -24.00 0.98 -0.27
CA LEU A 193 -23.32 -0.02 -1.08
C LEU A 193 -21.92 0.48 -1.44
N ARG A 194 -20.93 -0.39 -1.28
CA ARG A 194 -19.58 -0.19 -1.77
C ARG A 194 -19.40 -0.98 -3.05
N THR A 195 -18.97 -0.31 -4.10
CA THR A 195 -18.52 -0.91 -5.37
C THR A 195 -17.02 -0.77 -5.42
N SER A 196 -16.31 -1.88 -5.66
CA SER A 196 -14.86 -1.89 -5.86
C SER A 196 -14.57 -2.53 -7.21
N MET A 197 -13.77 -1.87 -8.03
CA MET A 197 -13.31 -2.36 -9.32
C MET A 197 -11.82 -2.14 -9.43
N GLY A 198 -11.10 -3.08 -10.02
CA GLY A 198 -9.67 -2.92 -10.25
C GLY A 198 -9.20 -3.71 -11.44
N PHE A 199 -8.26 -3.14 -12.17
CA PHE A 199 -7.48 -3.81 -13.18
C PHE A 199 -6.00 -3.67 -12.81
N TYR A 200 -5.33 -4.79 -12.70
CA TYR A 200 -3.91 -4.89 -12.36
C TYR A 200 -3.22 -5.68 -13.45
N GLY A 201 -2.04 -5.25 -13.86
CA GLY A 201 -1.33 -6.00 -14.88
C GLY A 201 0.16 -5.73 -14.91
N THR A 202 0.90 -6.69 -15.42
CA THR A 202 2.30 -6.55 -15.81
C THR A 202 2.47 -7.14 -17.21
N ALA A 203 2.89 -6.31 -18.15
CA ALA A 203 3.34 -6.71 -19.47
C ALA A 203 4.85 -6.86 -19.44
N TYR A 204 5.37 -7.99 -19.88
CA TYR A 204 6.80 -8.28 -20.01
C TYR A 204 7.27 -8.22 -21.46
N GLU A 205 8.58 -8.15 -21.69
CA GLU A 205 9.16 -8.27 -23.03
C GLU A 205 8.74 -9.56 -23.73
N ASP A 206 8.66 -10.67 -22.98
CA ASP A 206 8.07 -11.93 -23.45
C ASP A 206 6.61 -11.99 -22.97
N SER A 207 5.69 -11.82 -23.89
CA SER A 207 4.24 -11.81 -23.61
C SER A 207 3.70 -13.13 -23.05
N ALA A 208 4.44 -14.24 -23.13
CA ALA A 208 4.08 -15.49 -22.48
C ALA A 208 3.98 -15.36 -20.94
N PHE A 209 4.63 -14.37 -20.37
CA PHE A 209 4.63 -14.07 -18.94
C PHE A 209 3.75 -12.90 -18.54
N ASP A 210 3.02 -12.29 -19.48
CA ASP A 210 2.04 -11.25 -19.17
C ASP A 210 1.03 -11.76 -18.14
N ASP A 211 0.70 -10.93 -17.15
CA ASP A 211 -0.23 -11.28 -16.08
C ASP A 211 -1.20 -10.13 -15.84
N TYR A 212 -2.49 -10.35 -16.10
CA TYR A 212 -3.54 -9.36 -15.96
C TYR A 212 -4.66 -9.88 -15.08
N ILE A 213 -5.17 -9.05 -14.19
CA ILE A 213 -6.24 -9.37 -13.25
C ILE A 213 -7.30 -8.27 -13.30
N LEU A 214 -8.54 -8.65 -13.53
CA LEU A 214 -9.73 -7.84 -13.36
C LEU A 214 -10.42 -8.27 -12.06
N TYR A 215 -10.74 -7.31 -11.22
CA TYR A 215 -11.45 -7.51 -9.95
C TYR A 215 -12.71 -6.65 -9.92
N PHE A 216 -13.80 -7.22 -9.45
CA PHE A 216 -15.06 -6.53 -9.18
C PHE A 216 -15.66 -7.02 -7.86
N ALA A 217 -16.20 -6.10 -7.07
CA ALA A 217 -16.96 -6.40 -5.86
C ALA A 217 -18.05 -5.36 -5.64
N LEU A 218 -19.20 -5.79 -5.14
CA LEU A 218 -20.32 -4.91 -4.80
C LEU A 218 -21.03 -5.47 -3.57
N GLY A 219 -21.27 -4.63 -2.57
CA GLY A 219 -22.03 -5.09 -1.39
C GLY A 219 -22.20 -4.04 -0.32
N PRO A 220 -22.92 -4.37 0.76
CA PRO A 220 -23.19 -3.44 1.84
C PRO A 220 -21.90 -3.01 2.56
N ARG A 221 -21.88 -1.73 2.97
CA ARG A 221 -20.90 -1.14 3.87
C ARG A 221 -21.62 -0.44 4.99
N TYR A 222 -21.21 -0.71 6.21
CA TYR A 222 -21.69 -0.08 7.43
C TYR A 222 -20.59 0.74 8.10
N LEU A 223 -20.93 1.94 8.55
CA LEU A 223 -20.05 2.87 9.27
C LEU A 223 -20.55 3.01 10.70
N TRP A 224 -19.62 2.97 11.68
CA TRP A 224 -19.90 3.30 13.08
C TRP A 224 -18.80 4.22 13.60
N ASP A 225 -18.87 4.59 14.87
CA ASP A 225 -17.84 5.45 15.46
C ASP A 225 -16.45 4.81 15.33
N ARG A 226 -15.55 5.51 14.62
CA ARG A 226 -14.15 5.13 14.35
C ARG A 226 -13.96 3.80 13.63
N GLY A 227 -15.00 3.27 13.00
CA GLY A 227 -14.91 1.98 12.32
C GLY A 227 -15.85 1.83 11.14
N GLU A 228 -15.62 0.74 10.42
CA GLU A 228 -16.42 0.35 9.27
C GLU A 228 -16.31 -1.15 9.01
N ALA A 229 -17.31 -1.71 8.35
CA ALA A 229 -17.28 -3.06 7.81
C ALA A 229 -17.97 -3.11 6.45
N SER A 230 -17.53 -4.02 5.59
CA SER A 230 -18.18 -4.32 4.32
C SER A 230 -18.24 -5.82 4.07
N LEU A 231 -19.29 -6.26 3.41
CA LEU A 231 -19.48 -7.63 2.94
C LEU A 231 -19.82 -7.57 1.45
N GLN A 232 -18.96 -8.12 0.60
CA GLN A 232 -19.07 -7.93 -0.83
C GLN A 232 -18.94 -9.28 -1.57
N PRO A 233 -19.95 -9.74 -2.34
CA PRO A 233 -19.73 -10.63 -3.46
C PRO A 233 -18.62 -10.11 -4.35
N THR A 234 -17.77 -11.04 -4.80
CA THR A 234 -16.57 -10.73 -5.60
C THR A 234 -16.54 -11.55 -6.87
N PHE A 235 -16.00 -10.95 -7.92
CA PHE A 235 -15.64 -11.61 -9.15
C PHE A 235 -14.20 -11.24 -9.51
N VAL A 236 -13.38 -12.23 -9.83
CA VAL A 236 -12.00 -12.04 -10.29
C VAL A 236 -11.82 -12.82 -11.58
N LYS A 237 -11.14 -12.21 -12.55
CA LYS A 237 -10.74 -12.87 -13.80
C LYS A 237 -9.29 -12.57 -14.07
N ARG A 238 -8.51 -13.60 -14.39
CA ARG A 238 -7.07 -13.50 -14.64
C ARG A 238 -6.69 -14.06 -15.99
N TRP A 239 -5.75 -13.40 -16.62
CA TRP A 239 -5.12 -13.82 -17.87
C TRP A 239 -3.62 -13.97 -17.66
N ILE A 240 -3.04 -15.03 -18.22
CA ILE A 240 -1.60 -15.26 -18.24
C ILE A 240 -1.20 -15.57 -19.68
N GLY A 241 -0.14 -14.91 -20.18
CA GLY A 241 0.33 -15.09 -21.54
C GLY A 241 -0.77 -14.79 -22.57
N GLN A 242 -1.56 -13.72 -22.32
CA GLN A 242 -2.67 -13.27 -23.16
C GLN A 242 -3.86 -14.28 -23.28
N LYS A 243 -3.84 -15.37 -22.51
CA LYS A 243 -4.92 -16.35 -22.45
C LYS A 243 -5.63 -16.26 -21.13
N GLN A 244 -6.94 -16.46 -21.13
CA GLN A 244 -7.69 -16.59 -19.89
C GLN A 244 -7.08 -17.74 -19.08
N TYR A 245 -6.86 -17.51 -17.80
CA TYR A 245 -6.27 -18.50 -16.91
C TYR A 245 -7.29 -19.04 -15.93
N ASN A 246 -7.88 -18.16 -15.09
CA ASN A 246 -8.94 -18.57 -14.15
C ASN A 246 -10.00 -17.49 -13.96
N GLU A 247 -11.14 -17.92 -13.42
CA GLU A 247 -12.20 -17.09 -12.87
C GLU A 247 -12.49 -17.49 -11.43
N GLU A 248 -12.82 -16.50 -10.61
CA GLU A 248 -13.18 -16.71 -9.20
C GLU A 248 -14.45 -15.95 -8.86
N TYR A 249 -15.37 -16.63 -8.17
CA TYR A 249 -16.59 -16.07 -7.60
C TYR A 249 -16.55 -16.26 -6.10
N GLY A 250 -16.78 -15.19 -5.34
CA GLY A 250 -16.59 -15.28 -3.91
C GLY A 250 -17.40 -14.29 -3.09
N LEU A 251 -17.12 -14.31 -1.81
CA LEU A 251 -17.63 -13.37 -0.81
C LEU A 251 -16.44 -12.87 0.01
N ARG A 252 -16.33 -11.56 0.16
CA ARG A 252 -15.28 -10.90 0.94
C ARG A 252 -15.89 -10.09 2.05
N PHE A 253 -15.32 -10.22 3.24
CA PHE A 253 -15.58 -9.41 4.41
C PHE A 253 -14.34 -8.60 4.77
N ASP A 254 -14.50 -7.32 5.03
CA ASP A 254 -13.47 -6.43 5.59
C ASP A 254 -14.07 -5.60 6.70
N ALA A 255 -13.33 -5.42 7.79
CA ALA A 255 -13.65 -4.48 8.85
C ALA A 255 -12.40 -3.76 9.35
N ARG A 256 -12.59 -2.50 9.76
CA ARG A 256 -11.53 -1.66 10.32
C ARG A 256 -12.06 -0.90 11.53
N GLN A 257 -11.28 -0.90 12.60
CA GLN A 257 -11.57 -0.16 13.84
C GLN A 257 -10.32 0.63 14.26
N THR A 258 -10.52 1.89 14.58
CA THR A 258 -9.45 2.73 15.14
C THR A 258 -9.71 2.93 16.64
N TYR A 259 -8.72 2.57 17.47
CA TYR A 259 -8.74 2.77 18.90
C TYR A 259 -7.48 3.53 19.33
N LYS A 260 -7.61 4.82 19.64
CA LYS A 260 -6.46 5.71 19.93
C LYS A 260 -5.38 5.60 18.84
N ARG A 261 -4.20 5.06 19.20
CA ARG A 261 -3.05 4.85 18.30
C ARG A 261 -3.07 3.51 17.57
N LEU A 262 -4.00 2.62 17.92
CA LEU A 262 -4.15 1.31 17.31
C LEU A 262 -5.21 1.37 16.20
N ILE A 263 -4.84 0.90 15.02
CA ILE A 263 -5.75 0.67 13.89
C ILE A 263 -5.77 -0.82 13.67
N LEU A 264 -6.92 -1.44 13.86
CA LEU A 264 -7.11 -2.86 13.65
C LEU A 264 -7.89 -3.08 12.35
N SER A 265 -7.31 -3.85 11.43
CA SER A 265 -8.00 -4.33 10.23
C SER A 265 -8.16 -5.84 10.33
N VAL A 266 -9.36 -6.33 10.04
CA VAL A 266 -9.66 -7.76 9.92
C VAL A 266 -10.34 -8.00 8.59
N GLY A 267 -10.10 -9.15 8.00
CA GLY A 267 -10.69 -9.51 6.72
C GLY A 267 -10.82 -11.01 6.57
N GLY A 268 -11.66 -11.44 5.64
CA GLY A 268 -11.82 -12.82 5.27
C GLY A 268 -12.46 -12.95 3.90
N SER A 269 -12.23 -14.06 3.24
CA SER A 269 -12.84 -14.36 1.95
C SER A 269 -13.13 -15.84 1.80
N LEU A 270 -14.17 -16.12 1.04
CA LEU A 270 -14.49 -17.45 0.51
C LEU A 270 -14.67 -17.28 -1.00
N ALA A 271 -14.00 -18.08 -1.80
CA ALA A 271 -14.13 -18.04 -3.25
C ALA A 271 -14.07 -19.44 -3.85
N GLU A 272 -14.83 -19.67 -4.89
CA GLU A 272 -14.70 -20.82 -5.79
C GLU A 272 -13.94 -20.38 -7.04
N HIS A 273 -12.95 -21.16 -7.46
CA HIS A 273 -12.13 -20.90 -8.62
C HIS A 273 -12.22 -22.02 -9.64
N SER A 274 -12.25 -21.64 -10.91
CA SER A 274 -12.24 -22.53 -12.06
C SER A 274 -11.24 -22.04 -13.10
N TYR A 275 -10.75 -22.96 -13.95
CA TYR A 275 -9.69 -22.69 -14.91
C TYR A 275 -10.17 -22.94 -16.34
N GLU A 276 -9.74 -22.10 -17.29
CA GLU A 276 -10.09 -22.24 -18.69
C GLU A 276 -9.53 -23.52 -19.33
N ASN A 277 -8.31 -23.91 -18.96
CA ASN A 277 -7.72 -25.15 -19.44
C ASN A 277 -8.36 -26.34 -18.72
N ALA A 278 -9.03 -27.23 -19.45
CA ALA A 278 -9.78 -28.35 -18.88
C ALA A 278 -8.93 -29.31 -18.04
N TYR A 279 -7.66 -29.52 -18.40
CA TYR A 279 -6.76 -30.33 -17.59
C TYR A 279 -6.40 -29.63 -16.28
N VAL A 280 -6.07 -28.35 -16.32
CA VAL A 280 -5.79 -27.54 -15.13
C VAL A 280 -7.02 -27.48 -14.23
N ASP A 281 -8.22 -27.30 -14.80
CA ASP A 281 -9.50 -27.26 -14.06
C ASP A 281 -9.76 -28.61 -13.38
N SER A 282 -9.53 -29.72 -14.05
CA SER A 282 -9.71 -31.05 -13.45
C SER A 282 -8.81 -31.30 -12.23
N VAL A 283 -7.69 -30.59 -12.12
CA VAL A 283 -6.72 -30.72 -11.04
C VAL A 283 -6.90 -29.67 -9.97
N LEU A 284 -6.98 -28.39 -10.36
CA LEU A 284 -6.87 -27.24 -9.46
C LEU A 284 -8.21 -26.57 -9.13
N LYS A 285 -9.32 -26.90 -9.84
CA LYS A 285 -10.65 -26.36 -9.47
C LYS A 285 -10.96 -26.67 -8.01
N GLY A 286 -11.55 -25.66 -7.32
CA GLY A 286 -11.89 -25.85 -5.93
C GLY A 286 -12.28 -24.58 -5.23
N GLN A 287 -12.07 -24.54 -3.94
CA GLN A 287 -12.45 -23.43 -3.07
C GLN A 287 -11.25 -22.89 -2.29
N THR A 288 -11.23 -21.58 -2.11
CA THR A 288 -10.26 -20.90 -1.27
C THR A 288 -10.99 -20.12 -0.19
N TRP A 289 -10.57 -20.22 1.06
CA TRP A 289 -11.01 -19.34 2.10
C TRP A 289 -9.84 -18.80 2.91
N SER A 290 -9.97 -17.56 3.32
CA SER A 290 -8.94 -16.87 4.07
C SER A 290 -9.49 -16.05 5.22
N ALA A 291 -8.66 -15.89 6.24
CA ALA A 291 -8.89 -14.97 7.35
C ALA A 291 -7.59 -14.22 7.64
N GLN A 292 -7.69 -12.93 7.95
CA GLN A 292 -6.54 -12.11 8.28
C GLN A 292 -6.84 -11.10 9.37
N ILE A 293 -5.80 -10.75 10.12
CA ILE A 293 -5.81 -9.67 11.10
C ILE A 293 -4.53 -8.85 10.93
N GLN A 294 -4.66 -7.55 10.89
CA GLN A 294 -3.54 -6.62 10.70
C GLN A 294 -3.66 -5.43 11.64
N PRO A 295 -3.07 -5.50 12.84
CA PRO A 295 -2.90 -4.35 13.72
C PRO A 295 -1.79 -3.43 13.21
N ARG A 296 -2.06 -2.11 13.24
CA ARG A 296 -1.09 -1.04 13.03
C ARG A 296 -1.07 -0.16 14.27
N TYR A 297 0.11 0.10 14.81
CA TYR A 297 0.28 0.96 15.97
C TYR A 297 1.13 2.19 15.62
N ILE A 298 0.58 3.38 15.84
CA ILE A 298 1.24 4.66 15.59
C ILE A 298 2.17 4.97 16.78
N LEU A 299 3.47 4.83 16.57
CA LEU A 299 4.49 5.05 17.60
C LEU A 299 4.72 6.54 17.83
N THR A 300 4.95 7.28 16.75
CA THR A 300 5.18 8.73 16.75
C THR A 300 4.39 9.38 15.62
N ASP A 301 4.38 10.70 15.54
CA ASP A 301 3.76 11.46 14.45
C ASP A 301 4.38 11.20 13.05
N ARG A 302 5.42 10.38 12.95
CA ARG A 302 6.13 10.03 11.71
C ARG A 302 6.46 8.55 11.58
N THR A 303 6.08 7.74 12.58
CA THR A 303 6.45 6.32 12.62
C THR A 303 5.27 5.47 13.02
N PHE A 304 5.01 4.40 12.28
CA PHE A 304 4.14 3.32 12.73
C PHE A 304 4.81 1.95 12.51
N ILE A 305 4.34 0.98 13.26
CA ILE A 305 4.63 -0.44 13.06
C ILE A 305 3.32 -1.16 12.74
N GLN A 306 3.41 -2.21 11.97
CA GLN A 306 2.28 -3.10 11.70
C GLN A 306 2.70 -4.55 11.77
N ALA A 307 1.81 -5.40 12.24
CA ALA A 307 1.95 -6.83 12.17
C ALA A 307 0.81 -7.41 11.32
N GLY A 308 0.98 -8.58 10.76
CA GLY A 308 -0.05 -9.27 10.01
C GLY A 308 -0.01 -10.76 10.30
N LEU A 309 -1.19 -11.35 10.47
CA LEU A 309 -1.41 -12.78 10.47
C LEU A 309 -2.50 -13.09 9.45
N ARG A 310 -2.20 -13.97 8.52
CA ARG A 310 -3.16 -14.47 7.54
C ARG A 310 -3.12 -15.98 7.50
N PHE A 311 -4.29 -16.58 7.56
CA PHE A 311 -4.52 -17.98 7.22
C PHE A 311 -5.21 -18.05 5.87
N LEU A 312 -4.80 -19.00 5.03
CA LEU A 312 -5.47 -19.30 3.77
C LEU A 312 -5.49 -20.82 3.61
N ARG A 313 -6.66 -21.35 3.29
CA ARG A 313 -6.84 -22.75 2.84
C ARG A 313 -7.27 -22.75 1.39
N GLU A 314 -6.61 -23.56 0.60
CA GLU A 314 -6.97 -23.86 -0.76
C GLU A 314 -7.31 -25.35 -0.87
N ASP A 315 -8.58 -25.63 -1.14
CA ASP A 315 -9.04 -26.96 -1.45
C ASP A 315 -9.14 -27.12 -2.97
N THR A 316 -8.61 -28.23 -3.50
CA THR A 316 -8.54 -28.50 -4.94
C THR A 316 -9.06 -29.91 -5.23
N ASN A 317 -9.48 -30.17 -6.49
CA ASN A 317 -9.95 -31.48 -6.91
C ASN A 317 -8.90 -32.58 -6.65
N VAL A 318 -7.63 -32.28 -6.94
CA VAL A 318 -6.52 -33.20 -6.64
C VAL A 318 -5.88 -32.79 -5.32
N ARG A 319 -6.08 -33.57 -4.30
CA ARG A 319 -5.74 -33.26 -2.92
C ARG A 319 -4.25 -32.95 -2.65
N SER A 320 -3.36 -33.46 -3.49
CA SER A 320 -1.93 -33.14 -3.36
C SER A 320 -1.56 -31.70 -3.72
N PHE A 321 -2.50 -30.92 -4.33
CA PHE A 321 -2.36 -29.50 -4.55
C PHE A 321 -3.10 -28.66 -3.49
N ALA A 322 -4.04 -29.26 -2.77
CA ALA A 322 -4.71 -28.60 -1.65
C ALA A 322 -3.71 -28.28 -0.53
N ASN A 323 -3.84 -27.10 0.09
CA ASN A 323 -2.89 -26.67 1.09
C ASN A 323 -3.50 -25.75 2.16
N ASP A 324 -2.85 -25.70 3.31
CA ASP A 324 -3.01 -24.68 4.34
C ASP A 324 -1.78 -23.79 4.36
N ASN A 325 -1.99 -22.49 4.49
CA ASN A 325 -0.98 -21.49 4.36
C ASN A 325 -1.10 -20.45 5.49
N TRP A 326 -0.06 -20.33 6.29
CA TRP A 326 0.04 -19.32 7.36
C TRP A 326 1.08 -18.29 7.00
N ARG A 327 0.68 -17.02 6.92
CA ARG A 327 1.59 -15.91 6.69
C ARG A 327 1.64 -15.01 7.92
N TYR A 328 2.85 -14.76 8.38
CA TYR A 328 3.22 -13.83 9.44
C TYR A 328 3.96 -12.66 8.81
N SER A 329 3.62 -11.42 9.14
CA SER A 329 4.35 -10.26 8.67
C SER A 329 4.60 -9.25 9.77
N LEU A 330 5.70 -8.49 9.63
CA LEU A 330 6.05 -7.37 10.48
C LEU A 330 6.61 -6.27 9.60
N GLY A 331 6.04 -5.06 9.73
CA GLY A 331 6.45 -3.90 8.94
C GLY A 331 6.58 -2.65 9.77
N ALA A 332 7.35 -1.70 9.26
CA ALA A 332 7.55 -0.39 9.85
C ALA A 332 7.60 0.69 8.78
N TYR A 333 7.03 1.84 9.09
CA TYR A 333 7.08 3.06 8.29
C TYR A 333 7.76 4.16 9.07
N HIS A 334 8.61 4.93 8.40
CA HIS A 334 9.19 6.14 8.95
C HIS A 334 9.30 7.26 7.91
N ALA A 335 8.83 8.46 8.28
CA ALA A 335 9.03 9.67 7.49
C ALA A 335 10.29 10.41 7.98
N PHE A 336 11.31 10.45 7.12
CA PHE A 336 12.57 11.14 7.35
C PHE A 336 12.49 12.63 7.00
N PRO A 337 13.49 13.44 7.40
CA PRO A 337 13.69 14.76 6.82
C PRO A 337 13.83 14.70 5.30
N PHE A 338 13.81 15.87 4.64
CA PHE A 338 13.95 16.03 3.18
C PHE A 338 12.81 15.45 2.33
N GLY A 339 11.69 15.10 2.97
CA GLY A 339 10.51 14.60 2.29
C GLY A 339 10.63 13.18 1.78
N ILE A 340 11.40 12.38 2.44
CA ILE A 340 11.60 10.97 2.14
C ILE A 340 10.82 10.14 3.16
N ALA A 341 10.14 9.09 2.70
CA ALA A 341 9.53 8.10 3.57
C ALA A 341 9.95 6.70 3.17
N LEU A 342 10.23 5.88 4.16
CA LEU A 342 10.64 4.48 4.02
C LEU A 342 9.57 3.59 4.68
N PHE A 343 9.15 2.56 3.97
CA PHE A 343 8.42 1.43 4.52
C PHE A 343 9.23 0.16 4.29
N VAL A 344 9.30 -0.68 5.29
CA VAL A 344 9.93 -2.01 5.22
C VAL A 344 8.97 -3.04 5.80
N GLU A 345 8.90 -4.24 5.21
CA GLU A 345 8.13 -5.36 5.72
C GLU A 345 8.88 -6.67 5.46
N GLY A 346 9.02 -7.49 6.49
CA GLY A 346 9.42 -8.87 6.39
C GLY A 346 8.22 -9.79 6.59
N SER A 347 8.12 -10.87 5.82
CA SER A 347 7.10 -11.89 6.06
C SER A 347 7.61 -13.31 5.86
N LEU A 348 7.03 -14.22 6.62
CA LEU A 348 7.24 -15.67 6.56
C LEU A 348 5.90 -16.31 6.22
N THR A 349 5.90 -17.17 5.21
CA THR A 349 4.74 -18.00 4.85
C THR A 349 5.11 -19.46 4.97
N ASP A 350 4.36 -20.20 5.78
CA ASP A 350 4.44 -21.65 5.90
C ASP A 350 3.24 -22.27 5.17
N THR A 351 3.53 -23.13 4.19
CA THR A 351 2.52 -23.79 3.35
C THR A 351 2.63 -25.28 3.50
N GLN A 352 1.55 -25.93 3.92
CA GLN A 352 1.48 -27.36 4.15
C GLN A 352 0.45 -27.98 3.20
N TYR A 353 0.92 -28.84 2.29
CA TYR A 353 0.05 -29.56 1.36
C TYR A 353 -0.66 -30.72 2.06
N LYS A 354 -1.79 -31.14 1.51
CA LYS A 354 -2.71 -32.09 2.19
C LYS A 354 -2.42 -33.55 1.88
N ASP A 355 -1.71 -33.82 0.78
CA ASP A 355 -1.44 -35.19 0.35
C ASP A 355 -0.05 -35.30 -0.27
N SER A 356 0.42 -36.51 -0.38
CA SER A 356 1.75 -36.83 -0.88
C SER A 356 1.83 -36.63 -2.42
N GLN A 357 3.00 -36.26 -2.87
CA GLN A 357 3.40 -36.14 -4.27
C GLN A 357 4.65 -36.93 -4.51
N TRP A 358 4.72 -37.61 -5.64
CA TRP A 358 5.98 -38.19 -6.09
C TRP A 358 6.84 -37.10 -6.77
N TYR A 359 8.15 -37.17 -6.59
CA TYR A 359 9.10 -36.26 -7.21
C TYR A 359 10.45 -36.98 -7.46
N ILE A 360 11.28 -36.42 -8.31
CA ILE A 360 12.63 -36.92 -8.53
C ILE A 360 13.56 -36.13 -7.59
N THR A 361 14.30 -36.86 -6.78
CA THR A 361 15.28 -36.30 -5.83
C THR A 361 16.52 -35.76 -6.57
N ARG A 362 17.32 -34.95 -5.91
CA ARG A 362 18.62 -34.50 -6.46
C ARG A 362 19.59 -35.63 -6.75
N ASP A 363 19.39 -36.81 -6.13
CA ASP A 363 20.15 -38.03 -6.39
C ASP A 363 19.56 -38.87 -7.52
N ASN A 364 18.66 -38.31 -8.32
CA ASN A 364 18.01 -38.92 -9.48
C ASN A 364 17.16 -40.15 -9.16
N ARG A 365 16.54 -40.22 -7.98
CA ARG A 365 15.63 -41.26 -7.55
C ARG A 365 14.20 -40.76 -7.41
N ILE A 366 13.22 -41.61 -7.56
CA ILE A 366 11.83 -41.31 -7.25
C ILE A 366 11.63 -41.38 -5.73
N ASP A 367 11.01 -40.37 -5.17
CA ASP A 367 10.60 -40.35 -3.77
C ASP A 367 9.19 -39.73 -3.64
N VAL A 368 8.56 -39.90 -2.50
CA VAL A 368 7.19 -39.45 -2.20
C VAL A 368 7.21 -38.67 -0.91
N THR A 369 6.71 -37.43 -0.97
CA THR A 369 6.61 -36.56 0.20
C THR A 369 5.30 -35.76 0.24
N THR A 370 4.81 -35.46 1.43
CA THR A 370 3.79 -34.46 1.65
C THR A 370 4.50 -33.10 1.70
N ARG A 371 4.42 -32.36 0.59
CA ARG A 371 5.17 -31.14 0.36
C ARG A 371 4.93 -30.09 1.44
N LYS A 372 6.00 -29.44 1.87
CA LYS A 372 5.99 -28.25 2.70
C LYS A 372 6.87 -27.20 2.08
N ASP A 373 6.35 -25.96 2.02
CA ASP A 373 7.10 -24.81 1.53
C ASP A 373 7.23 -23.77 2.63
N THR A 374 8.42 -23.20 2.77
CA THR A 374 8.65 -22.01 3.59
C THR A 374 9.10 -20.89 2.69
N THR A 375 8.33 -19.78 2.68
CA THR A 375 8.61 -18.62 1.83
C THR A 375 8.91 -17.40 2.68
N TRP A 376 10.09 -16.82 2.51
CA TRP A 376 10.49 -15.53 3.08
C TRP A 376 10.27 -14.45 2.04
N ASN A 377 9.65 -13.34 2.45
CA ASN A 377 9.58 -12.13 1.65
C ASN A 377 10.14 -10.96 2.43
N PHE A 378 10.95 -10.17 1.77
CA PHE A 378 11.34 -8.85 2.21
C PHE A 378 10.83 -7.84 1.19
N TYR A 379 10.16 -6.80 1.67
CA TYR A 379 9.65 -5.70 0.86
C TYR A 379 10.10 -4.38 1.43
N THR A 380 10.51 -3.46 0.59
CA THR A 380 10.80 -2.09 0.97
C THR A 380 10.33 -1.11 -0.09
N SER A 381 9.83 0.03 0.32
CA SER A 381 9.50 1.14 -0.57
C SER A 381 10.05 2.45 -0.03
N LEU A 382 10.65 3.22 -0.93
CA LEU A 382 11.17 4.55 -0.69
C LEU A 382 10.37 5.54 -1.53
N SER A 383 9.68 6.49 -0.89
CA SER A 383 8.87 7.49 -1.56
C SER A 383 9.32 8.91 -1.25
N SER A 384 8.96 9.87 -2.12
CA SER A 384 9.27 11.28 -1.95
C SER A 384 8.04 12.15 -2.14
N ASN A 385 7.83 13.10 -1.20
CA ASN A 385 6.76 14.09 -1.27
C ASN A 385 7.15 15.39 -2.00
N LYS A 386 8.36 15.47 -2.55
CA LYS A 386 8.85 16.70 -3.21
C LYS A 386 8.04 17.10 -4.44
N PHE A 387 7.35 16.15 -5.06
CA PHE A 387 6.54 16.36 -6.25
C PHE A 387 5.03 16.44 -5.96
N GLU A 388 4.64 16.49 -4.69
CA GLU A 388 3.25 16.54 -4.24
C GLU A 388 2.44 17.71 -4.85
N ARG A 389 3.11 18.86 -5.12
CA ARG A 389 2.49 19.99 -5.79
C ARG A 389 1.93 19.65 -7.19
N TYR A 390 2.37 18.55 -7.79
CA TYR A 390 1.90 18.06 -9.09
C TYR A 390 0.96 16.85 -8.93
N ASN A 391 0.49 16.56 -7.72
CA ASN A 391 -0.28 15.35 -7.37
C ASN A 391 0.47 14.04 -7.71
N LEU A 392 1.79 14.07 -7.62
CA LEU A 392 2.67 12.97 -7.99
C LEU A 392 3.55 12.55 -6.80
N THR A 393 3.54 11.27 -6.48
CA THR A 393 4.45 10.69 -5.49
C THR A 393 5.30 9.61 -6.16
N PRO A 394 6.55 9.93 -6.54
CA PRO A 394 7.48 8.92 -7.02
C PRO A 394 7.87 7.98 -5.89
N MET A 395 7.97 6.70 -6.21
CA MET A 395 8.32 5.64 -5.28
C MET A 395 9.20 4.59 -5.98
N ILE A 396 10.18 4.08 -5.27
CA ILE A 396 10.97 2.92 -5.67
C ILE A 396 10.63 1.80 -4.70
N GLU A 397 10.30 0.65 -5.25
CA GLU A 397 10.01 -0.56 -4.49
C GLU A 397 11.02 -1.64 -4.83
N TYR A 398 11.40 -2.39 -3.82
CA TYR A 398 12.19 -3.59 -3.97
C TYR A 398 11.54 -4.72 -3.17
N SER A 399 11.45 -5.88 -3.80
CA SER A 399 11.03 -7.10 -3.12
C SER A 399 11.99 -8.24 -3.39
N TYR A 400 12.27 -8.99 -2.34
CA TYR A 400 13.02 -10.23 -2.38
C TYR A 400 12.14 -11.37 -1.88
N THR A 401 12.08 -12.45 -2.64
CA THR A 401 11.35 -13.67 -2.27
C THR A 401 12.28 -14.85 -2.35
N LYS A 402 12.31 -15.65 -1.31
CA LYS A 402 12.99 -16.96 -1.28
C LYS A 402 12.00 -18.01 -0.81
N ARG A 403 11.84 -19.07 -1.62
CA ARG A 403 11.07 -20.26 -1.24
C ARG A 403 12.02 -21.43 -1.06
N ALA A 404 11.99 -22.07 0.10
CA ALA A 404 12.50 -23.40 0.33
C ALA A 404 11.34 -24.40 0.26
N SER A 405 11.59 -25.60 -0.24
CA SER A 405 10.57 -26.63 -0.44
C SER A 405 11.19 -28.02 -0.23
N ASP A 406 10.38 -28.99 0.25
CA ASP A 406 10.76 -30.41 0.29
C ASP A 406 10.95 -30.97 -1.14
N ILE A 407 10.41 -30.30 -2.15
CA ILE A 407 10.58 -30.62 -3.57
C ILE A 407 11.47 -29.56 -4.21
N TRP A 408 12.72 -29.88 -4.48
CA TRP A 408 13.75 -28.94 -4.94
C TRP A 408 13.39 -28.17 -6.23
N THR A 409 12.60 -28.76 -7.14
CA THR A 409 12.11 -28.07 -8.36
C THR A 409 11.12 -26.95 -8.06
N ARG A 410 10.67 -26.83 -6.81
CA ARG A 410 9.78 -25.77 -6.31
C ARG A 410 10.51 -24.71 -5.51
N GLU A 411 11.80 -24.87 -5.27
CA GLU A 411 12.64 -23.85 -4.65
C GLU A 411 12.91 -22.74 -5.65
N TYR A 412 12.89 -21.48 -5.19
CA TYR A 412 13.32 -20.36 -6.02
C TYR A 412 13.71 -19.14 -5.20
N GLU A 413 14.46 -18.25 -5.85
CA GLU A 413 14.75 -16.91 -5.41
C GLU A 413 14.33 -15.90 -6.49
N ARG A 414 13.81 -14.76 -6.07
CA ARG A 414 13.32 -13.71 -6.94
C ARG A 414 13.61 -12.34 -6.37
N HIS A 415 14.19 -11.47 -7.18
CA HIS A 415 14.37 -10.05 -6.90
C HIS A 415 13.49 -9.26 -7.87
N ARG A 416 12.72 -8.31 -7.37
CA ARG A 416 11.88 -7.44 -8.19
C ARG A 416 12.10 -6.00 -7.77
N VAL A 417 12.33 -5.13 -8.74
CA VAL A 417 12.46 -3.67 -8.56
C VAL A 417 11.40 -2.99 -9.39
N ASN A 418 10.66 -2.08 -8.78
CA ASN A 418 9.64 -1.26 -9.43
C ASN A 418 9.97 0.22 -9.24
N GLY A 419 9.90 1.02 -10.31
CA GLY A 419 9.95 2.47 -10.23
C GLY A 419 8.54 3.04 -10.44
N MET A 420 7.80 3.29 -9.37
CA MET A 420 6.38 3.64 -9.42
C MET A 420 6.15 5.15 -9.43
N LEU A 421 5.24 5.59 -10.28
CA LEU A 421 4.66 6.92 -10.26
C LEU A 421 3.20 6.80 -9.80
N ASN A 422 2.94 7.23 -8.57
CA ASN A 422 1.58 7.27 -8.02
C ASN A 422 0.96 8.63 -8.30
N PHE A 423 -0.18 8.63 -8.98
CA PHE A 423 -0.99 9.82 -9.23
C PHE A 423 -2.15 9.84 -8.23
N LYS A 424 -2.36 11.01 -7.62
CA LYS A 424 -3.42 11.26 -6.64
C LYS A 424 -4.47 12.17 -7.25
N PHE A 425 -5.75 11.77 -7.15
CA PHE A 425 -6.88 12.48 -7.75
C PHE A 425 -7.93 12.85 -6.70
#